data_58dc848421c38338fdf29b386877115f
#
_entry.id   58dc848421c38338fdf29b386877115f
#
_cell.length_a   1.000
_cell.length_b   1.000
_cell.length_c   1.000
_cell.angle_alpha   90.00
_cell.angle_beta   90.00
_cell.angle_gamma   90.00
#
_symmetry.space_group_name_H-M   'P 1'
#
loop_
_entity.id
_entity.type
_entity.pdbx_description
1 polymer ?
#
loop_
_entity_poly.entity_id
_entity_poly.type
_entity_poly.pdbx_seq_one_letter_code
_entity_poly.pdbx_strand_id
1 'polypeptide(L)'
;MIMTKVNKLVKVFVLVFLIVNIPSVYSQSEGEERVGQAGAYELLINPWARSSGLASANTASVRGIESVFLNVAGLTGTNSTEIMFSHASWFADISISSFAVGQKVGDTGVMGISFMSLDFGEIVRTTEQNPNGGLGTFSPQFMNVALSYAKKFTNRISGGVTLRLVSESAAEIAANGFAFDTGIHYETGSRNQAKFGIALKNIGTGMAFNGDGDDVTLMGESFESTFEIRSENFELPALLHIGGSYDFLFNDIHTVMLCLNFTSNSFAKDQFLFGTEYGYKDYLALRFGYTFEDGIFDDFNQGRTTAFTGLSSGFSFQVPITGETNFSLDYSFRPANPLSSVHTVGARIGL
;
A
#
# COMPACT_ATOMS: atom_id res chain seq x y z
N MET A 1 4.99 -18.79 35.75
CA MET A 1 4.31 -18.59 34.45
C MET A 1 4.73 -17.29 33.73
N ILE A 2 4.94 -16.16 34.42
CA ILE A 2 5.42 -14.88 33.83
C ILE A 2 6.89 -15.01 33.40
N MET A 3 7.77 -15.60 34.18
CA MET A 3 9.20 -15.76 33.87
C MET A 3 9.48 -16.60 32.60
N THR A 4 8.64 -17.59 32.31
CA THR A 4 8.79 -18.45 31.13
C THR A 4 8.37 -17.67 29.84
N LYS A 5 7.44 -16.73 29.95
CA LYS A 5 7.03 -15.85 28.81
C LYS A 5 8.08 -14.79 28.53
N VAL A 6 8.69 -14.19 29.57
CA VAL A 6 9.78 -13.21 29.43
C VAL A 6 11.01 -13.85 28.77
N ASN A 7 11.39 -15.08 29.15
CA ASN A 7 12.48 -15.81 28.51
C ASN A 7 12.21 -16.14 27.03
N LYS A 8 10.94 -16.32 26.62
CA LYS A 8 10.60 -16.47 25.20
C LYS A 8 10.72 -15.15 24.44
N LEU A 9 10.31 -14.05 25.05
CA LEU A 9 10.46 -12.70 24.46
C LEU A 9 11.94 -12.34 24.26
N VAL A 10 12.78 -12.58 25.26
CA VAL A 10 14.23 -12.35 25.18
C VAL A 10 14.85 -13.22 24.08
N LYS A 11 14.45 -14.47 23.93
CA LYS A 11 14.93 -15.35 22.86
C LYS A 11 14.51 -14.87 21.47
N VAL A 12 13.29 -14.36 21.32
CA VAL A 12 12.82 -13.78 20.04
C VAL A 12 13.57 -12.47 19.75
N PHE A 13 13.78 -11.62 20.75
CA PHE A 13 14.56 -10.38 20.59
C PHE A 13 16.01 -10.66 20.23
N VAL A 14 16.64 -11.67 20.82
CA VAL A 14 17.99 -12.13 20.47
C VAL A 14 18.04 -12.72 19.06
N LEU A 15 16.99 -13.46 18.64
CA LEU A 15 16.91 -14.00 17.29
C LEU A 15 16.75 -12.88 16.24
N VAL A 16 15.93 -11.88 16.53
CA VAL A 16 15.77 -10.68 15.66
C VAL A 16 17.08 -9.90 15.59
N PHE A 17 17.80 -9.73 16.73
CA PHE A 17 19.09 -9.03 16.77
C PHE A 17 20.20 -9.79 16.03
N LEU A 18 20.14 -11.13 15.99
CA LEU A 18 21.07 -11.95 15.21
C LEU A 18 20.80 -11.87 13.71
N ILE A 19 19.54 -11.68 13.29
CA ILE A 19 19.18 -11.50 11.88
C ILE A 19 19.65 -10.14 11.35
N VAL A 20 19.66 -9.10 12.19
CA VAL A 20 20.15 -7.75 11.83
C VAL A 20 21.67 -7.71 11.62
N ASN A 21 22.43 -8.69 12.12
CA ASN A 21 23.88 -8.79 11.94
C ASN A 21 24.31 -9.73 10.80
N ILE A 22 23.43 -10.09 9.88
CA ILE A 22 23.84 -10.80 8.66
C ILE A 22 24.66 -9.80 7.83
N PRO A 23 25.94 -10.08 7.51
CA PRO A 23 26.70 -9.18 6.65
C PRO A 23 25.94 -9.09 5.32
N SER A 24 25.76 -7.85 4.84
CA SER A 24 25.09 -7.54 3.60
C SER A 24 25.72 -8.38 2.49
N VAL A 25 25.05 -9.44 2.08
CA VAL A 25 25.33 -10.07 0.80
C VAL A 25 24.84 -9.06 -0.23
N TYR A 26 25.76 -8.28 -0.78
CA TYR A 26 25.49 -7.41 -1.91
C TYR A 26 25.12 -8.28 -3.11
N SER A 27 23.86 -8.66 -3.21
CA SER A 27 23.23 -8.96 -4.46
C SER A 27 22.76 -7.60 -4.99
N GLN A 28 23.33 -7.12 -6.07
CA GLN A 28 22.67 -6.06 -6.84
C GLN A 28 21.30 -6.60 -7.17
N SER A 29 20.25 -5.95 -6.66
CA SER A 29 18.91 -6.37 -7.01
C SER A 29 18.68 -5.98 -8.48
N GLU A 30 18.19 -6.91 -9.29
CA GLU A 30 17.83 -6.64 -10.70
C GLU A 30 16.86 -5.42 -10.80
N GLY A 31 16.15 -5.11 -9.72
CA GLY A 31 15.26 -3.96 -9.64
C GLY A 31 15.96 -2.60 -9.70
N GLU A 32 17.21 -2.50 -9.23
CA GLU A 32 17.97 -1.24 -9.29
C GLU A 32 18.35 -0.86 -10.72
N GLU A 33 18.60 -1.85 -11.59
CA GLU A 33 18.93 -1.61 -13.01
C GLU A 33 17.72 -1.15 -13.82
N ARG A 34 16.50 -1.33 -13.30
CA ARG A 34 15.24 -1.01 -13.95
C ARG A 34 14.54 0.23 -13.37
N VAL A 35 15.21 0.96 -12.50
CA VAL A 35 14.68 2.22 -11.92
C VAL A 35 14.31 3.20 -13.03
N GLY A 36 13.08 3.75 -12.97
CA GLY A 36 12.56 4.69 -13.95
C GLY A 36 11.87 4.06 -15.18
N GLN A 37 11.83 2.73 -15.29
CA GLN A 37 11.15 2.03 -16.40
C GLN A 37 9.67 1.72 -16.09
N ALA A 38 9.23 1.82 -14.83
CA ALA A 38 7.83 1.67 -14.45
C ALA A 38 7.13 3.01 -14.34
N GLY A 39 5.83 3.02 -14.58
CA GLY A 39 4.89 4.08 -14.20
C GLY A 39 3.89 3.58 -13.16
N ALA A 40 2.75 4.25 -13.05
CA ALA A 40 1.67 3.90 -12.13
C ALA A 40 2.15 3.68 -10.67
N TYR A 41 3.04 4.56 -10.19
CA TYR A 41 3.62 4.47 -8.84
C TYR A 41 2.60 4.66 -7.72
N GLU A 42 1.40 5.16 -8.00
CA GLU A 42 0.28 5.19 -7.06
C GLU A 42 -0.11 3.78 -6.59
N LEU A 43 0.18 2.73 -7.37
CA LEU A 43 -0.03 1.33 -6.99
C LEU A 43 0.87 0.87 -5.83
N LEU A 44 1.95 1.60 -5.54
CA LEU A 44 2.84 1.35 -4.39
C LEU A 44 2.37 2.06 -3.11
N ILE A 45 1.45 3.02 -3.22
CA ILE A 45 0.99 3.82 -2.09
C ILE A 45 -0.12 3.09 -1.35
N ASN A 46 0.16 2.68 -0.10
CA ASN A 46 -0.88 2.10 0.75
C ASN A 46 -1.79 3.20 1.30
N PRO A 47 -3.08 3.24 0.90
CA PRO A 47 -3.97 4.31 1.28
C PRO A 47 -4.55 4.14 2.70
N TRP A 48 -4.38 2.97 3.33
CA TRP A 48 -5.04 2.64 4.58
C TRP A 48 -4.19 3.03 5.78
N ALA A 49 -4.74 3.85 6.67
CA ALA A 49 -4.04 4.40 7.83
C ALA A 49 -3.45 3.32 8.75
N ARG A 50 -4.18 2.23 8.99
CA ARG A 50 -3.72 1.15 9.86
C ARG A 50 -2.44 0.48 9.33
N SER A 51 -2.45 0.03 8.09
CA SER A 51 -1.28 -0.60 7.47
C SER A 51 -0.14 0.40 7.26
N SER A 52 -0.45 1.65 6.90
CA SER A 52 0.55 2.72 6.79
C SER A 52 1.28 2.98 8.11
N GLY A 53 0.56 2.95 9.24
CA GLY A 53 1.15 3.08 10.58
C GLY A 53 2.08 1.92 10.98
N LEU A 54 1.96 0.76 10.32
CA LEU A 54 2.81 -0.41 10.46
C LEU A 54 3.90 -0.50 9.37
N ALA A 55 4.15 0.57 8.63
CA ALA A 55 5.02 0.56 7.45
C ALA A 55 4.64 -0.51 6.41
N SER A 56 3.36 -0.93 6.34
CA SER A 56 2.88 -2.04 5.51
C SER A 56 3.53 -3.41 5.81
N ALA A 57 4.10 -3.60 7.01
CA ALA A 57 4.73 -4.85 7.42
C ALA A 57 3.72 -5.98 7.71
N ASN A 58 2.43 -5.69 7.71
CA ASN A 58 1.35 -6.58 8.15
C ASN A 58 0.79 -7.50 7.04
N THR A 59 1.58 -7.83 6.01
CA THR A 59 1.18 -8.72 4.90
C THR A 59 0.61 -10.06 5.38
N ALA A 60 1.10 -10.60 6.50
CA ALA A 60 0.64 -11.87 7.07
C ALA A 60 -0.56 -11.71 8.01
N SER A 61 -0.83 -10.51 8.51
CA SER A 61 -1.84 -10.27 9.56
C SER A 61 -2.95 -9.30 9.18
N VAL A 62 -2.85 -8.65 8.01
CA VAL A 62 -3.89 -7.76 7.50
C VAL A 62 -5.20 -8.53 7.33
N ARG A 63 -6.33 -7.96 7.79
CA ARG A 63 -7.65 -8.59 7.74
C ARG A 63 -8.74 -7.59 7.40
N GLY A 64 -9.85 -8.13 6.88
CA GLY A 64 -10.99 -7.34 6.46
C GLY A 64 -10.75 -6.62 5.14
N ILE A 65 -11.57 -5.61 4.85
CA ILE A 65 -11.54 -4.89 3.57
C ILE A 65 -10.22 -4.16 3.30
N GLU A 66 -9.48 -3.77 4.34
CA GLU A 66 -8.15 -3.18 4.23
C GLU A 66 -7.16 -4.06 3.44
N SER A 67 -7.35 -5.38 3.51
CA SER A 67 -6.45 -6.37 2.91
C SER A 67 -6.42 -6.35 1.38
N VAL A 68 -7.41 -5.77 0.72
CA VAL A 68 -7.49 -5.69 -0.76
C VAL A 68 -6.30 -4.96 -1.38
N PHE A 69 -5.59 -4.15 -0.59
CA PHE A 69 -4.39 -3.45 -1.07
C PHE A 69 -3.10 -4.21 -0.78
N LEU A 70 -2.98 -4.87 0.37
CA LEU A 70 -1.71 -5.46 0.81
C LEU A 70 -1.61 -6.97 0.56
N ASN A 71 -2.61 -7.73 0.99
CA ASN A 71 -2.72 -9.18 0.75
C ASN A 71 -4.20 -9.59 0.76
N VAL A 72 -4.75 -9.78 -0.41
CA VAL A 72 -6.19 -10.02 -0.61
C VAL A 72 -6.73 -11.24 0.13
N ALA A 73 -5.89 -12.22 0.50
CA ALA A 73 -6.31 -13.37 1.31
C ALA A 73 -6.91 -12.96 2.66
N GLY A 74 -6.47 -11.81 3.22
CA GLY A 74 -6.97 -11.25 4.47
C GLY A 74 -8.42 -10.78 4.41
N LEU A 75 -8.97 -10.57 3.20
CA LEU A 75 -10.37 -10.21 3.00
C LEU A 75 -11.35 -11.23 3.63
N THR A 76 -10.93 -12.49 3.74
CA THR A 76 -11.67 -13.54 4.45
C THR A 76 -11.89 -13.25 5.94
N GLY A 77 -11.26 -12.23 6.50
CA GLY A 77 -11.48 -11.74 7.85
C GLY A 77 -12.71 -10.83 8.01
N THR A 78 -13.35 -10.43 6.92
CA THR A 78 -14.64 -9.71 6.95
C THR A 78 -15.75 -10.64 7.45
N ASN A 79 -16.42 -10.26 8.53
CA ASN A 79 -17.44 -11.11 9.16
C ASN A 79 -18.79 -11.04 8.43
N SER A 80 -19.23 -9.85 8.02
CA SER A 80 -20.47 -9.63 7.28
C SER A 80 -20.23 -8.56 6.21
N THR A 81 -20.46 -7.30 6.52
CA THR A 81 -20.20 -6.16 5.64
C THR A 81 -19.18 -5.23 6.31
N GLU A 82 -18.17 -4.83 5.59
CA GLU A 82 -17.22 -3.79 6.02
C GLU A 82 -17.21 -2.66 5.00
N ILE A 83 -17.24 -1.42 5.51
CA ILE A 83 -17.10 -0.20 4.71
C ILE A 83 -15.92 0.57 5.29
N MET A 84 -15.04 1.04 4.43
CA MET A 84 -13.86 1.78 4.83
C MET A 84 -13.64 2.98 3.94
N PHE A 85 -13.29 4.10 4.55
CA PHE A 85 -12.86 5.33 3.89
C PHE A 85 -11.52 5.76 4.45
N SER A 86 -10.68 6.34 3.61
CA SER A 86 -9.39 6.91 4.01
C SER A 86 -9.08 8.15 3.20
N HIS A 87 -8.42 9.11 3.85
CA HIS A 87 -7.90 10.31 3.23
C HIS A 87 -6.48 10.57 3.72
N ALA A 88 -5.55 10.76 2.78
CA ALA A 88 -4.16 11.07 3.08
C ALA A 88 -3.75 12.41 2.46
N SER A 89 -3.15 13.28 3.27
CA SER A 89 -2.40 14.43 2.80
C SER A 89 -1.01 13.96 2.40
N TRP A 90 -0.73 14.01 1.10
CA TRP A 90 0.51 13.55 0.50
C TRP A 90 1.49 14.71 0.29
N PHE A 91 2.59 14.46 -0.40
CA PHE A 91 3.58 15.50 -0.76
C PHE A 91 2.99 16.52 -1.72
N ALA A 92 3.52 17.76 -1.70
CA ALA A 92 3.21 18.81 -2.67
C ALA A 92 1.70 19.08 -2.83
N ASP A 93 0.96 19.08 -1.71
CA ASP A 93 -0.49 19.31 -1.65
C ASP A 93 -1.35 18.27 -2.42
N ILE A 94 -0.75 17.16 -2.87
CA ILE A 94 -1.47 16.03 -3.43
C ILE A 94 -2.34 15.41 -2.32
N SER A 95 -3.55 15.07 -2.65
CA SER A 95 -4.44 14.33 -1.75
C SER A 95 -4.79 12.95 -2.32
N ILE A 96 -4.91 11.97 -1.41
CA ILE A 96 -5.29 10.60 -1.76
C ILE A 96 -6.55 10.26 -1.01
N SER A 97 -7.62 9.96 -1.75
CA SER A 97 -8.89 9.50 -1.18
C SER A 97 -9.17 8.08 -1.60
N SER A 98 -9.57 7.24 -0.65
CA SER A 98 -9.86 5.83 -0.90
C SER A 98 -11.13 5.39 -0.21
N PHE A 99 -11.86 4.52 -0.88
CA PHE A 99 -13.10 3.93 -0.41
C PHE A 99 -13.11 2.45 -0.72
N ALA A 100 -13.60 1.63 0.20
CA ALA A 100 -13.75 0.20 -0.05
C ALA A 100 -14.95 -0.38 0.69
N VAL A 101 -15.56 -1.40 0.06
CA VAL A 101 -16.67 -2.18 0.63
C VAL A 101 -16.34 -3.66 0.48
N GLY A 102 -16.43 -4.40 1.57
CA GLY A 102 -16.31 -5.86 1.62
C GLY A 102 -17.62 -6.50 2.05
N GLN A 103 -18.03 -7.55 1.37
CA GLN A 103 -19.24 -8.29 1.66
C GLN A 103 -18.95 -9.78 1.70
N LYS A 104 -19.36 -10.44 2.79
CA LYS A 104 -19.33 -11.90 2.88
C LYS A 104 -20.32 -12.51 1.89
N VAL A 105 -19.86 -13.52 1.16
CA VAL A 105 -20.65 -14.25 0.16
C VAL A 105 -20.55 -15.75 0.45
N GLY A 106 -21.66 -16.31 0.86
CA GLY A 106 -21.71 -17.70 1.33
C GLY A 106 -20.92 -17.90 2.64
N ASP A 107 -20.52 -19.13 2.92
CA ASP A 107 -19.91 -19.48 4.22
C ASP A 107 -18.42 -19.15 4.30
N THR A 108 -17.70 -19.19 3.19
CA THR A 108 -16.23 -19.13 3.16
C THR A 108 -15.66 -18.05 2.25
N GLY A 109 -16.50 -17.42 1.41
CA GLY A 109 -16.11 -16.43 0.43
C GLY A 109 -16.40 -15.01 0.89
N VAL A 110 -15.61 -14.05 0.41
CA VAL A 110 -15.82 -12.61 0.59
C VAL A 110 -15.48 -11.91 -0.72
N MET A 111 -16.34 -10.99 -1.13
CA MET A 111 -16.08 -10.07 -2.25
C MET A 111 -15.77 -8.69 -1.72
N GLY A 112 -14.93 -7.96 -2.43
CA GLY A 112 -14.58 -6.58 -2.11
C GLY A 112 -14.48 -5.72 -3.36
N ILE A 113 -14.90 -4.48 -3.23
CA ILE A 113 -14.69 -3.43 -4.25
C ILE A 113 -13.95 -2.30 -3.56
N SER A 114 -12.91 -1.79 -4.20
CA SER A 114 -12.17 -0.63 -3.71
C SER A 114 -11.93 0.39 -4.82
N PHE A 115 -11.88 1.63 -4.42
CA PHE A 115 -11.60 2.80 -5.24
C PHE A 115 -10.50 3.61 -4.56
N MET A 116 -9.56 4.11 -5.35
CA MET A 116 -8.52 5.04 -4.88
C MET A 116 -8.30 6.10 -5.96
N SER A 117 -8.19 7.34 -5.53
CA SER A 117 -7.92 8.49 -6.40
C SER A 117 -6.85 9.37 -5.79
N LEU A 118 -5.89 9.79 -6.62
CA LEU A 118 -4.94 10.85 -6.32
C LEU A 118 -5.40 12.11 -7.06
N ASP A 119 -5.48 13.19 -6.32
CA ASP A 119 -5.79 14.53 -6.82
C ASP A 119 -4.56 15.43 -6.65
N PHE A 120 -4.07 15.95 -7.77
CA PHE A 120 -2.86 16.80 -7.82
C PHE A 120 -3.20 18.30 -7.73
N GLY A 121 -4.49 18.64 -7.59
CA GLY A 121 -4.95 20.01 -7.63
C GLY A 121 -4.93 20.62 -9.04
N GLU A 122 -5.14 21.91 -9.09
CA GLU A 122 -5.16 22.66 -10.35
C GLU A 122 -3.76 23.16 -10.74
N ILE A 123 -3.36 22.86 -11.98
CA ILE A 123 -2.10 23.33 -12.57
C ILE A 123 -2.42 24.36 -13.65
N VAL A 124 -1.78 25.53 -13.59
CA VAL A 124 -1.97 26.60 -14.58
C VAL A 124 -1.38 26.17 -15.92
N ARG A 125 -2.17 26.29 -16.99
CA ARG A 125 -1.67 26.09 -18.36
C ARG A 125 -0.77 27.23 -18.78
N THR A 126 0.44 26.89 -19.18
CA THR A 126 1.43 27.82 -19.73
C THR A 126 1.89 27.37 -21.12
N THR A 127 2.24 28.31 -21.98
CA THR A 127 2.85 28.07 -23.28
C THR A 127 4.05 28.97 -23.44
N GLU A 128 4.85 28.74 -24.48
CA GLU A 128 5.98 29.63 -24.82
C GLU A 128 5.53 31.08 -25.02
N GLN A 129 4.35 31.29 -25.58
CA GLN A 129 3.78 32.62 -25.82
C GLN A 129 3.12 33.23 -24.57
N ASN A 130 2.67 32.40 -23.67
CA ASN A 130 2.00 32.79 -22.42
C ASN A 130 2.62 32.11 -21.20
N PRO A 131 3.86 32.42 -20.83
CA PRO A 131 4.58 31.76 -19.73
C PRO A 131 3.98 32.07 -18.35
N ASN A 132 3.21 33.15 -18.23
CA ASN A 132 2.54 33.54 -16.98
C ASN A 132 1.12 32.95 -16.84
N GLY A 133 0.70 32.08 -17.77
CA GLY A 133 -0.63 31.48 -17.77
C GLY A 133 -1.68 32.35 -18.45
N GLY A 134 -2.94 32.27 -17.99
CA GLY A 134 -4.09 32.96 -18.61
C GLY A 134 -4.83 32.10 -19.66
N LEU A 135 -4.46 30.81 -19.75
CA LEU A 135 -5.06 29.83 -20.69
C LEU A 135 -5.93 28.80 -19.96
N GLY A 136 -6.28 29.07 -18.67
CA GLY A 136 -7.01 28.13 -17.82
C GLY A 136 -6.10 27.22 -17.00
N THR A 137 -6.70 26.19 -16.38
CA THR A 137 -6.04 25.20 -15.55
C THR A 137 -6.36 23.79 -16.05
N PHE A 138 -5.58 22.82 -15.65
CA PHE A 138 -5.90 21.40 -15.75
C PHE A 138 -5.56 20.70 -14.45
N SER A 139 -6.20 19.56 -14.15
CA SER A 139 -5.95 18.77 -12.94
C SER A 139 -5.58 17.34 -13.35
N PRO A 140 -4.32 16.92 -13.15
CA PRO A 140 -3.98 15.52 -13.32
C PRO A 140 -4.74 14.68 -12.29
N GLN A 141 -5.17 13.50 -12.69
CA GLN A 141 -5.92 12.60 -11.85
C GLN A 141 -5.50 11.15 -12.10
N PHE A 142 -5.06 10.47 -11.03
CA PHE A 142 -4.73 9.06 -11.08
C PHE A 142 -5.77 8.30 -10.27
N MET A 143 -6.30 7.26 -10.85
CA MET A 143 -7.42 6.52 -10.28
C MET A 143 -7.24 5.03 -10.48
N ASN A 144 -7.58 4.25 -9.46
CA ASN A 144 -7.71 2.82 -9.63
C ASN A 144 -8.99 2.28 -8.97
N VAL A 145 -9.59 1.29 -9.65
CA VAL A 145 -10.77 0.57 -9.19
C VAL A 145 -10.42 -0.91 -9.14
N ALA A 146 -10.70 -1.57 -8.04
CA ALA A 146 -10.37 -2.98 -7.89
C ALA A 146 -11.58 -3.81 -7.45
N LEU A 147 -11.72 -4.97 -8.08
CA LEU A 147 -12.65 -6.04 -7.70
C LEU A 147 -11.84 -7.19 -7.10
N SER A 148 -12.18 -7.59 -5.89
CA SER A 148 -11.46 -8.61 -5.12
C SER A 148 -12.37 -9.76 -4.73
N TYR A 149 -11.81 -10.96 -4.69
CA TYR A 149 -12.47 -12.13 -4.14
C TYR A 149 -11.46 -12.94 -3.32
N ALA A 150 -11.87 -13.34 -2.13
CA ALA A 150 -11.07 -14.24 -1.29
C ALA A 150 -11.92 -15.35 -0.69
N LYS A 151 -11.29 -16.49 -0.43
CA LYS A 151 -11.96 -17.67 0.12
C LYS A 151 -11.08 -18.38 1.14
N LYS A 152 -11.71 -18.87 2.21
CA LYS A 152 -11.10 -19.83 3.15
C LYS A 152 -11.16 -21.22 2.54
N PHE A 153 -10.00 -21.80 2.21
CA PHE A 153 -9.89 -23.17 1.72
C PHE A 153 -9.93 -24.19 2.86
N THR A 154 -9.31 -23.83 3.96
CA THR A 154 -9.29 -24.61 5.22
C THR A 154 -9.41 -23.64 6.40
N ASN A 155 -9.48 -24.19 7.62
CA ASN A 155 -9.45 -23.38 8.84
C ASN A 155 -8.13 -22.61 9.05
N ARG A 156 -7.10 -22.91 8.25
CA ARG A 156 -5.75 -22.33 8.37
C ARG A 156 -5.27 -21.62 7.11
N ILE A 157 -5.86 -21.93 5.96
CA ILE A 157 -5.39 -21.42 4.66
C ILE A 157 -6.53 -20.63 4.02
N SER A 158 -6.25 -19.41 3.69
CA SER A 158 -7.08 -18.56 2.82
C SER A 158 -6.27 -18.04 1.65
N GLY A 159 -6.94 -17.75 0.55
CA GLY A 159 -6.35 -17.16 -0.62
C GLY A 159 -7.34 -16.26 -1.33
N GLY A 160 -6.82 -15.37 -2.14
CA GLY A 160 -7.65 -14.43 -2.88
C GLY A 160 -6.97 -13.87 -4.11
N VAL A 161 -7.76 -13.18 -4.91
CA VAL A 161 -7.35 -12.52 -6.14
C VAL A 161 -8.01 -11.15 -6.23
N THR A 162 -7.34 -10.21 -6.86
CA THR A 162 -7.85 -8.88 -7.18
C THR A 162 -7.58 -8.56 -8.64
N LEU A 163 -8.58 -8.07 -9.34
CA LEU A 163 -8.43 -7.42 -10.64
C LEU A 163 -8.58 -5.92 -10.44
N ARG A 164 -7.60 -5.17 -10.91
CA ARG A 164 -7.51 -3.71 -10.78
C ARG A 164 -7.49 -3.05 -12.14
N LEU A 165 -8.30 -2.03 -12.32
CA LEU A 165 -8.25 -1.09 -13.44
C LEU A 165 -7.45 0.12 -12.97
N VAL A 166 -6.46 0.52 -13.75
CA VAL A 166 -5.58 1.66 -13.49
C VAL A 166 -5.79 2.68 -14.57
N SER A 167 -5.98 3.93 -14.20
CA SER A 167 -6.16 5.04 -15.13
C SER A 167 -5.39 6.26 -14.62
N GLU A 168 -4.51 6.77 -15.45
CA GLU A 168 -3.79 8.03 -15.24
C GLU A 168 -4.19 9.00 -16.33
N SER A 169 -4.54 10.23 -15.96
CA SER A 169 -4.89 11.27 -16.92
C SER A 169 -4.26 12.61 -16.55
N ALA A 170 -3.78 13.33 -17.55
CA ALA A 170 -3.24 14.68 -17.40
C ALA A 170 -3.58 15.49 -18.64
N ALA A 171 -4.29 16.60 -18.46
CA ALA A 171 -4.79 17.43 -19.55
C ALA A 171 -5.59 16.60 -20.60
N GLU A 172 -5.05 16.46 -21.81
CA GLU A 172 -5.71 15.79 -22.94
C GLU A 172 -5.14 14.41 -23.23
N ILE A 173 -4.27 13.87 -22.35
CA ILE A 173 -3.70 12.53 -22.49
C ILE A 173 -4.13 11.61 -21.33
N ALA A 174 -4.28 10.33 -21.63
CA ALA A 174 -4.60 9.32 -20.62
C ALA A 174 -3.91 7.98 -20.89
N ALA A 175 -3.52 7.30 -19.83
CA ALA A 175 -3.02 5.93 -19.88
C ALA A 175 -3.95 5.02 -19.07
N ASN A 176 -4.26 3.84 -19.62
CA ASN A 176 -5.13 2.87 -18.96
C ASN A 176 -4.50 1.47 -19.00
N GLY A 177 -4.67 0.72 -17.91
CA GLY A 177 -4.15 -0.63 -17.80
C GLY A 177 -4.90 -1.50 -16.82
N PHE A 178 -4.47 -2.76 -16.75
CA PHE A 178 -4.99 -3.76 -15.84
C PHE A 178 -3.86 -4.31 -14.98
N ALA A 179 -4.11 -4.44 -13.69
CA ALA A 179 -3.24 -5.14 -12.75
C ALA A 179 -3.99 -6.30 -12.08
N PHE A 180 -3.25 -7.36 -11.80
CA PHE A 180 -3.73 -8.53 -11.10
C PHE A 180 -2.89 -8.73 -9.83
N ASP A 181 -3.58 -8.91 -8.70
CA ASP A 181 -2.94 -9.24 -7.43
C ASP A 181 -3.44 -10.60 -6.96
N THR A 182 -2.57 -11.37 -6.30
CA THR A 182 -2.94 -12.62 -5.64
C THR A 182 -2.27 -12.72 -4.28
N GLY A 183 -2.89 -13.43 -3.35
CA GLY A 183 -2.33 -13.61 -2.04
C GLY A 183 -2.81 -14.86 -1.33
N ILE A 184 -1.97 -15.31 -0.39
CA ILE A 184 -2.24 -16.47 0.46
C ILE A 184 -1.92 -16.07 1.92
N HIS A 185 -2.78 -16.49 2.85
CA HIS A 185 -2.53 -16.49 4.29
C HIS A 185 -2.52 -17.92 4.83
N TYR A 186 -1.59 -18.16 5.74
CA TYR A 186 -1.54 -19.36 6.56
C TYR A 186 -1.47 -19.00 8.04
N GLU A 187 -2.38 -19.55 8.83
CA GLU A 187 -2.49 -19.30 10.26
C GLU A 187 -2.28 -20.59 11.04
N THR A 188 -1.53 -20.52 12.14
CA THR A 188 -1.22 -21.68 12.95
C THR A 188 -1.03 -21.30 14.43
N GLY A 189 -0.92 -22.33 15.28
CA GLY A 189 -0.88 -22.17 16.73
C GLY A 189 -2.24 -22.45 17.39
N SER A 190 -2.28 -22.55 18.71
CA SER A 190 -3.48 -22.88 19.46
C SER A 190 -4.57 -21.79 19.43
N ARG A 191 -4.18 -20.55 19.15
CA ARG A 191 -5.03 -19.36 19.03
C ARG A 191 -4.78 -18.60 17.72
N ASN A 192 -4.28 -19.26 16.69
CA ASN A 192 -3.89 -18.66 15.40
C ASN A 192 -2.90 -17.49 15.54
N GLN A 193 -2.01 -17.57 16.55
CA GLN A 193 -1.09 -16.49 16.88
C GLN A 193 0.07 -16.35 15.91
N ALA A 194 0.48 -17.41 15.22
CA ALA A 194 1.52 -17.38 14.19
C ALA A 194 0.86 -17.33 12.80
N LYS A 195 1.23 -16.34 12.00
CA LYS A 195 0.64 -16.09 10.69
C LYS A 195 1.74 -15.89 9.67
N PHE A 196 1.52 -16.38 8.46
CA PHE A 196 2.38 -16.21 7.31
C PHE A 196 1.54 -15.72 6.14
N GLY A 197 2.11 -14.85 5.34
CA GLY A 197 1.45 -14.29 4.17
C GLY A 197 2.41 -14.13 3.01
N ILE A 198 1.94 -14.45 1.82
CA ILE A 198 2.63 -14.18 0.56
C ILE A 198 1.63 -13.44 -0.30
N ALA A 199 2.08 -12.36 -0.95
CA ALA A 199 1.27 -11.63 -1.91
C ALA A 199 2.13 -11.22 -3.11
N LEU A 200 1.59 -11.44 -4.29
CA LEU A 200 2.16 -10.98 -5.56
C LEU A 200 1.21 -9.92 -6.11
N LYS A 201 1.72 -8.73 -6.41
CA LYS A 201 0.92 -7.54 -6.71
C LYS A 201 1.33 -6.89 -8.01
N ASN A 202 0.37 -6.18 -8.60
CA ASN A 202 0.56 -5.30 -9.74
C ASN A 202 1.13 -6.03 -10.98
N ILE A 203 0.81 -7.30 -11.17
CA ILE A 203 1.15 -8.02 -12.40
C ILE A 203 0.13 -7.62 -13.46
N GLY A 204 0.57 -6.95 -14.52
CA GLY A 204 -0.39 -6.45 -15.50
C GLY A 204 0.19 -6.10 -16.85
N THR A 205 -0.61 -5.44 -17.64
CA THR A 205 -0.23 -4.95 -18.97
C THR A 205 0.56 -3.67 -18.84
N GLY A 206 1.52 -3.44 -19.74
CA GLY A 206 2.11 -2.11 -19.91
C GLY A 206 1.05 -1.08 -20.25
N MET A 207 1.29 0.17 -19.89
CA MET A 207 0.46 1.33 -20.16
C MET A 207 1.21 2.30 -21.07
N ALA A 208 0.49 3.08 -21.87
CA ALA A 208 1.04 4.18 -22.66
C ALA A 208 0.07 5.35 -22.63
N PHE A 209 0.57 6.57 -22.58
CA PHE A 209 -0.26 7.75 -22.72
C PHE A 209 -0.68 7.91 -24.18
N ASN A 210 -1.94 8.22 -24.40
CA ASN A 210 -2.53 8.51 -25.70
C ASN A 210 -3.52 9.66 -25.54
N GLY A 211 -3.68 10.48 -26.57
CA GLY A 211 -4.62 11.59 -26.63
C GLY A 211 -4.10 12.76 -27.46
N ASP A 212 -4.95 13.73 -27.69
CA ASP A 212 -4.66 14.88 -28.57
C ASP A 212 -3.57 15.83 -28.01
N GLY A 213 -3.18 15.66 -26.74
CA GLY A 213 -2.13 16.46 -26.08
C GLY A 213 -0.72 16.19 -26.59
N ASP A 214 -0.50 15.07 -27.25
CA ASP A 214 0.79 14.67 -27.81
C ASP A 214 0.91 15.01 -29.32
N ASP A 215 -0.09 15.66 -29.89
CA ASP A 215 -0.09 15.99 -31.32
C ASP A 215 0.86 17.14 -31.62
N VAL A 216 1.69 16.97 -32.67
CA VAL A 216 2.56 18.02 -33.21
C VAL A 216 2.11 18.40 -34.61
N THR A 217 1.74 19.65 -34.75
CA THR A 217 1.40 20.22 -36.08
C THR A 217 2.63 20.86 -36.73
N LEU A 218 3.04 20.32 -37.87
CA LEU A 218 4.12 20.83 -38.66
C LEU A 218 3.56 21.60 -39.87
N MET A 219 4.02 22.84 -40.05
CA MET A 219 3.71 23.66 -41.21
C MET A 219 4.71 23.36 -42.32
N GLY A 220 4.23 22.80 -43.41
CA GLY A 220 4.96 22.74 -44.68
C GLY A 220 4.71 23.98 -45.54
N GLU A 221 5.41 24.10 -46.66
CA GLU A 221 5.28 25.27 -47.57
C GLU A 221 3.86 25.46 -48.15
N SER A 222 3.04 24.42 -48.18
CA SER A 222 1.69 24.45 -48.78
C SER A 222 0.64 23.62 -48.04
N PHE A 223 0.98 23.03 -46.90
CA PHE A 223 0.07 22.19 -46.13
C PHE A 223 0.46 22.19 -44.65
N GLU A 224 -0.52 21.98 -43.82
CA GLU A 224 -0.41 21.75 -42.40
C GLU A 224 -0.65 20.25 -42.16
N SER A 225 0.21 19.59 -41.38
CA SER A 225 0.06 18.19 -41.05
C SER A 225 0.22 18.03 -39.55
N THR A 226 -0.76 17.39 -38.95
CA THR A 226 -0.74 17.01 -37.54
C THR A 226 -0.26 15.56 -37.41
N PHE A 227 0.71 15.33 -36.57
CA PHE A 227 1.28 14.03 -36.28
C PHE A 227 1.04 13.69 -34.81
N GLU A 228 0.44 12.55 -34.57
CA GLU A 228 0.35 11.97 -33.26
C GLU A 228 1.73 11.42 -32.84
N ILE A 229 2.28 11.91 -31.72
CA ILE A 229 3.50 11.36 -31.14
C ILE A 229 3.10 10.17 -30.28
N ARG A 230 3.65 9.01 -30.59
CA ARG A 230 3.44 7.81 -29.77
C ARG A 230 4.31 7.86 -28.52
N SER A 231 3.69 7.84 -27.35
CA SER A 231 4.41 7.65 -26.09
C SER A 231 4.88 6.20 -25.96
N GLU A 232 6.02 6.00 -25.29
CA GLU A 232 6.55 4.66 -25.02
C GLU A 232 5.73 3.97 -23.92
N ASN A 233 5.63 2.64 -24.03
CA ASN A 233 4.98 1.83 -23.01
C ASN A 233 5.84 1.79 -21.74
N PHE A 234 5.21 1.95 -20.58
CA PHE A 234 5.81 1.73 -19.27
C PHE A 234 5.17 0.51 -18.59
N GLU A 235 5.95 -0.18 -17.77
CA GLU A 235 5.48 -1.34 -17.04
C GLU A 235 4.86 -0.95 -15.70
N LEU A 236 4.01 -1.83 -15.12
CA LEU A 236 3.49 -1.66 -13.78
C LEU A 236 4.51 -2.11 -12.73
N PRO A 237 4.58 -1.46 -11.54
CA PRO A 237 5.56 -1.78 -10.51
C PRO A 237 5.16 -3.05 -9.75
N ALA A 238 5.58 -4.22 -10.26
CA ALA A 238 5.31 -5.51 -9.65
C ALA A 238 6.04 -5.68 -8.32
N LEU A 239 5.34 -6.26 -7.33
CA LEU A 239 5.84 -6.51 -5.98
C LEU A 239 5.60 -7.94 -5.54
N LEU A 240 6.58 -8.51 -4.85
CA LEU A 240 6.43 -9.74 -4.08
C LEU A 240 6.59 -9.42 -2.59
N HIS A 241 5.57 -9.68 -1.80
CA HIS A 241 5.60 -9.58 -0.34
C HIS A 241 5.66 -10.97 0.28
N ILE A 242 6.58 -11.17 1.23
CA ILE A 242 6.68 -12.37 2.05
C ILE A 242 6.71 -11.93 3.51
N GLY A 243 5.64 -12.22 4.25
CA GLY A 243 5.47 -11.72 5.60
C GLY A 243 5.24 -12.82 6.64
N GLY A 244 5.62 -12.52 7.86
CA GLY A 244 5.31 -13.29 9.06
C GLY A 244 4.84 -12.37 10.17
N SER A 245 3.94 -12.85 11.01
CA SER A 245 3.54 -12.15 12.23
C SER A 245 3.26 -13.09 13.37
N TYR A 246 3.38 -12.55 14.58
CA TYR A 246 3.10 -13.30 15.81
C TYR A 246 2.38 -12.43 16.82
N ASP A 247 1.25 -12.93 17.35
CA ASP A 247 0.44 -12.27 18.37
C ASP A 247 0.81 -12.79 19.75
N PHE A 248 1.31 -11.90 20.60
CA PHE A 248 1.54 -12.16 22.02
C PHE A 248 0.31 -11.73 22.82
N LEU A 249 -0.39 -12.70 23.35
CA LEU A 249 -1.60 -12.49 24.15
C LEU A 249 -1.22 -12.51 25.64
N PHE A 250 -1.14 -11.34 26.27
CA PHE A 250 -0.74 -11.24 27.69
C PHE A 250 -1.89 -11.42 28.65
N ASN A 251 -3.08 -11.20 28.25
CA ASN A 251 -4.35 -11.52 28.93
C ASN A 251 -5.43 -11.31 27.87
N ASP A 252 -6.69 -11.37 28.21
CA ASP A 252 -7.78 -10.97 27.29
C ASP A 252 -7.90 -9.44 27.12
N ILE A 253 -6.94 -8.69 27.67
CA ILE A 253 -6.95 -7.22 27.71
C ILE A 253 -5.82 -6.62 26.86
N HIS A 254 -4.63 -7.23 26.88
CA HIS A 254 -3.43 -6.71 26.25
C HIS A 254 -2.91 -7.66 25.17
N THR A 255 -2.73 -7.14 23.98
CA THR A 255 -2.13 -7.87 22.87
C THR A 255 -0.94 -7.10 22.32
N VAL A 256 0.10 -7.81 21.91
CA VAL A 256 1.21 -7.23 21.15
C VAL A 256 1.41 -8.08 19.92
N MET A 257 1.27 -7.50 18.76
CA MET A 257 1.57 -8.13 17.49
C MET A 257 2.92 -7.63 16.98
N LEU A 258 3.77 -8.55 16.54
CA LEU A 258 4.99 -8.24 15.79
C LEU A 258 4.82 -8.72 14.36
N CYS A 259 5.20 -7.89 13.41
CA CYS A 259 5.17 -8.18 11.97
C CYS A 259 6.55 -7.99 11.37
N LEU A 260 6.91 -8.87 10.47
CA LEU A 260 8.08 -8.77 9.60
C LEU A 260 7.63 -9.04 8.18
N ASN A 261 8.11 -8.25 7.24
CA ASN A 261 7.83 -8.45 5.82
C ASN A 261 9.08 -8.15 5.00
N PHE A 262 9.35 -8.99 4.02
CA PHE A 262 10.28 -8.72 2.94
C PHE A 262 9.47 -8.36 1.70
N THR A 263 9.85 -7.28 1.04
CA THR A 263 9.26 -6.83 -0.22
C THR A 263 10.34 -6.82 -1.28
N SER A 264 10.21 -7.68 -2.30
CA SER A 264 11.01 -7.59 -3.50
C SER A 264 10.30 -6.69 -4.50
N ASN A 265 11.02 -5.70 -5.02
CA ASN A 265 10.51 -4.68 -5.91
C ASN A 265 11.18 -4.82 -7.29
N SER A 266 10.39 -4.97 -8.35
CA SER A 266 10.93 -5.17 -9.70
C SER A 266 11.57 -3.91 -10.31
N PHE A 267 11.33 -2.71 -9.73
CA PHE A 267 11.76 -1.42 -10.30
C PHE A 267 12.34 -0.45 -9.26
N ALA A 268 12.62 -0.94 -8.06
CA ALA A 268 13.24 -0.17 -6.99
C ALA A 268 13.98 -1.11 -6.04
N LYS A 269 14.57 -0.55 -4.98
CA LYS A 269 15.26 -1.32 -3.95
C LYS A 269 14.33 -2.26 -3.20
N ASP A 270 14.84 -3.44 -2.86
CA ASP A 270 14.15 -4.37 -1.96
C ASP A 270 14.06 -3.80 -0.55
N GLN A 271 13.00 -4.16 0.17
CA GLN A 271 12.70 -3.59 1.48
C GLN A 271 12.47 -4.66 2.54
N PHE A 272 12.99 -4.42 3.74
CA PHE A 272 12.62 -5.14 4.95
C PHE A 272 11.76 -4.24 5.83
N LEU A 273 10.54 -4.71 6.12
CA LEU A 273 9.55 -3.96 6.86
C LEU A 273 9.34 -4.61 8.23
N PHE A 274 9.39 -3.80 9.26
CA PHE A 274 9.09 -4.20 10.64
C PHE A 274 7.87 -3.43 11.13
N GLY A 275 6.96 -4.09 11.84
CA GLY A 275 5.80 -3.47 12.45
C GLY A 275 5.50 -4.06 13.83
N THR A 276 5.03 -3.23 14.74
CA THR A 276 4.47 -3.65 16.02
C THR A 276 3.16 -2.93 16.30
N GLU A 277 2.17 -3.67 16.79
CA GLU A 277 0.90 -3.13 17.23
C GLU A 277 0.67 -3.55 18.68
N TYR A 278 0.41 -2.58 19.54
CA TYR A 278 -0.08 -2.82 20.90
C TYR A 278 -1.59 -2.56 20.92
N GLY A 279 -2.36 -3.57 21.30
CA GLY A 279 -3.80 -3.49 21.47
C GLY A 279 -4.19 -3.49 22.96
N TYR A 280 -5.09 -2.56 23.32
CA TYR A 280 -5.74 -2.53 24.62
C TYR A 280 -7.22 -2.87 24.44
N LYS A 281 -7.61 -4.10 24.78
CA LYS A 281 -8.91 -4.67 24.42
C LYS A 281 -9.15 -4.48 22.92
N ASP A 282 -10.38 -4.17 22.54
CA ASP A 282 -10.75 -3.83 21.17
C ASP A 282 -10.96 -2.31 20.98
N TYR A 283 -10.56 -1.48 21.97
CA TYR A 283 -10.84 -0.04 21.95
C TYR A 283 -9.70 0.80 21.40
N LEU A 284 -8.46 0.44 21.71
CA LEU A 284 -7.28 1.21 21.37
C LEU A 284 -6.21 0.32 20.78
N ALA A 285 -5.64 0.74 19.66
CA ALA A 285 -4.41 0.16 19.11
C ALA A 285 -3.39 1.27 18.86
N LEU A 286 -2.13 1.02 19.25
CA LEU A 286 -0.98 1.87 18.96
C LEU A 286 -0.04 1.10 18.05
N ARG A 287 0.51 1.78 17.04
CA ARG A 287 1.34 1.17 15.99
C ARG A 287 2.64 1.91 15.83
N PHE A 288 3.64 1.14 15.54
CA PHE A 288 4.94 1.62 15.11
C PHE A 288 5.46 0.72 13.99
N GLY A 289 6.01 1.31 12.97
CA GLY A 289 6.60 0.61 11.84
C GLY A 289 7.91 1.22 11.40
N TYR A 290 8.73 0.41 10.75
CA TYR A 290 9.97 0.83 10.15
C TYR A 290 10.21 0.09 8.82
N THR A 291 10.54 0.85 7.79
CA THR A 291 10.98 0.35 6.48
C THR A 291 12.49 0.50 6.39
N PHE A 292 13.20 -0.59 6.19
CA PHE A 292 14.62 -0.60 5.89
C PHE A 292 14.83 -0.91 4.41
N GLU A 293 15.58 -0.06 3.74
CA GLU A 293 16.11 -0.29 2.39
C GLU A 293 17.56 0.18 2.35
N ASP A 294 18.31 -0.29 1.38
CA ASP A 294 19.72 0.11 1.25
C ASP A 294 19.83 1.63 1.03
N GLY A 295 20.79 2.28 1.73
CA GLY A 295 20.97 3.72 1.69
C GLY A 295 19.91 4.56 2.42
N ILE A 296 19.00 3.97 3.23
CA ILE A 296 17.95 4.72 3.96
C ILE A 296 18.51 5.76 4.93
N PHE A 297 19.73 5.56 5.41
CA PHE A 297 20.43 6.47 6.33
C PHE A 297 21.32 7.51 5.62
N ASP A 298 21.46 7.39 4.31
CA ASP A 298 22.26 8.32 3.52
C ASP A 298 21.50 9.63 3.27
N ASP A 299 22.20 10.64 2.81
CA ASP A 299 21.57 11.87 2.37
C ASP A 299 20.71 11.64 1.12
N PHE A 300 19.64 12.40 0.99
CA PHE A 300 18.76 12.34 -0.18
C PHE A 300 19.56 12.63 -1.46
N ASN A 301 19.40 11.81 -2.49
CA ASN A 301 20.16 11.78 -3.75
C ASN A 301 21.66 11.40 -3.65
N GLN A 302 22.14 10.93 -2.50
CA GLN A 302 23.49 10.37 -2.38
C GLN A 302 23.52 8.86 -2.15
N GLY A 303 22.41 8.27 -1.79
CA GLY A 303 22.21 6.82 -1.55
C GLY A 303 20.76 6.52 -1.23
N ARG A 304 20.07 7.47 -0.57
CA ARG A 304 18.64 7.38 -0.30
C ARG A 304 17.82 7.83 -1.51
N THR A 305 17.01 6.94 -2.04
CA THR A 305 16.14 7.16 -3.21
C THR A 305 14.69 7.50 -2.81
N THR A 306 14.31 7.27 -1.54
CA THR A 306 12.99 7.61 -1.02
C THR A 306 13.01 8.89 -0.18
N ALA A 307 11.93 9.68 -0.25
CA ALA A 307 11.72 10.82 0.64
C ALA A 307 11.36 10.39 2.07
N PHE A 308 10.85 9.18 2.28
CA PHE A 308 10.51 8.69 3.60
C PHE A 308 11.75 8.37 4.42
N THR A 309 11.67 8.62 5.73
CA THR A 309 12.76 8.30 6.68
C THR A 309 12.76 6.86 7.14
N GLY A 310 11.86 6.03 6.62
CA GLY A 310 11.62 4.66 7.03
C GLY A 310 10.66 4.53 8.22
N LEU A 311 10.53 5.53 9.07
CA LEU A 311 9.64 5.49 10.23
C LEU A 311 8.18 5.61 9.85
N SER A 312 7.32 4.96 10.62
CA SER A 312 5.87 5.16 10.61
C SER A 312 5.27 4.94 11.99
N SER A 313 4.18 5.60 12.28
CA SER A 313 3.44 5.42 13.52
C SER A 313 1.94 5.60 13.27
N GLY A 314 1.12 5.12 14.18
CA GLY A 314 -0.33 5.26 14.06
C GLY A 314 -1.08 4.84 15.30
N PHE A 315 -2.34 5.16 15.33
CA PHE A 315 -3.26 4.69 16.35
C PHE A 315 -4.66 4.45 15.79
N SER A 316 -5.44 3.67 16.51
CA SER A 316 -6.87 3.47 16.21
C SER A 316 -7.67 3.54 17.48
N PHE A 317 -8.85 4.14 17.36
CA PHE A 317 -9.91 4.04 18.33
C PHE A 317 -11.07 3.24 17.73
N GLN A 318 -11.50 2.20 18.41
CA GLN A 318 -12.63 1.37 18.00
C GLN A 318 -13.71 1.42 19.06
N VAL A 319 -14.95 1.67 18.63
CA VAL A 319 -16.11 1.76 19.51
C VAL A 319 -17.18 0.79 19.01
N PRO A 320 -17.62 -0.17 19.84
CA PRO A 320 -18.80 -0.95 19.51
C PRO A 320 -20.04 -0.04 19.57
N ILE A 321 -20.88 -0.06 18.52
CA ILE A 321 -22.08 0.78 18.46
C ILE A 321 -23.27 -0.01 19.00
N THR A 322 -23.66 -1.08 18.32
CA THR A 322 -24.82 -1.92 18.71
C THR A 322 -24.68 -3.31 18.10
N GLY A 323 -24.91 -4.37 18.87
CA GLY A 323 -24.80 -5.74 18.36
C GLY A 323 -23.37 -6.06 17.89
N GLU A 324 -23.20 -6.48 16.65
CA GLU A 324 -21.90 -6.78 16.02
C GLU A 324 -21.29 -5.58 15.29
N THR A 325 -21.97 -4.43 15.27
CA THR A 325 -21.51 -3.23 14.56
C THR A 325 -20.40 -2.53 15.33
N ASN A 326 -19.27 -2.37 14.66
CA ASN A 326 -18.09 -1.67 15.19
C ASN A 326 -17.75 -0.48 14.30
N PHE A 327 -17.39 0.62 14.94
CA PHE A 327 -16.83 1.80 14.27
C PHE A 327 -15.39 2.00 14.70
N SER A 328 -14.48 2.25 13.77
CA SER A 328 -13.10 2.62 14.09
C SER A 328 -12.67 3.88 13.36
N LEU A 329 -11.85 4.68 14.05
CA LEU A 329 -11.08 5.77 13.49
C LEU A 329 -9.61 5.40 13.57
N ASP A 330 -8.94 5.51 12.43
CA ASP A 330 -7.54 5.16 12.28
C ASP A 330 -6.75 6.41 11.86
N TYR A 331 -5.54 6.56 12.40
CA TYR A 331 -4.62 7.59 12.01
C TYR A 331 -3.22 7.02 11.82
N SER A 332 -2.50 7.55 10.83
CA SER A 332 -1.08 7.26 10.66
C SER A 332 -0.28 8.50 10.29
N PHE A 333 0.99 8.44 10.66
CA PHE A 333 2.00 9.45 10.41
C PHE A 333 3.26 8.80 9.84
N ARG A 334 3.74 9.31 8.72
CA ARG A 334 4.97 8.87 8.06
C ARG A 334 5.86 10.10 7.80
N PRO A 335 6.96 10.27 8.54
CA PRO A 335 7.86 11.39 8.34
C PRO A 335 8.64 11.25 7.04
N ALA A 336 8.85 12.36 6.37
CA ALA A 336 9.63 12.47 5.16
C ALA A 336 10.61 13.63 5.24
N ASN A 337 11.68 13.60 4.46
CA ASN A 337 12.71 14.62 4.34
C ASN A 337 13.38 14.46 2.96
N PRO A 338 13.43 15.48 2.09
CA PRO A 338 13.16 16.91 2.37
C PRO A 338 11.66 17.30 2.22
N LEU A 339 10.79 16.37 1.85
CA LEU A 339 9.37 16.66 1.64
C LEU A 339 8.59 16.72 2.96
N SER A 340 7.35 17.21 2.90
CA SER A 340 6.43 17.21 4.04
C SER A 340 6.04 15.79 4.45
N SER A 341 5.77 15.60 5.74
CA SER A 341 5.31 14.31 6.26
C SER A 341 3.90 13.98 5.77
N VAL A 342 3.62 12.68 5.65
CA VAL A 342 2.32 12.18 5.20
C VAL A 342 1.45 11.85 6.41
N HIS A 343 0.21 12.36 6.40
CA HIS A 343 -0.82 12.12 7.39
C HIS A 343 -1.99 11.40 6.75
N THR A 344 -2.40 10.26 7.31
CA THR A 344 -3.55 9.51 6.80
C THR A 344 -4.59 9.35 7.90
N VAL A 345 -5.83 9.66 7.59
CA VAL A 345 -7.00 9.44 8.46
C VAL A 345 -7.92 8.44 7.79
N GLY A 346 -8.40 7.47 8.54
CA GLY A 346 -9.32 6.45 8.05
C GLY A 346 -10.51 6.28 9.00
N ALA A 347 -11.63 5.87 8.43
CA ALA A 347 -12.81 5.45 9.17
C ALA A 347 -13.29 4.10 8.63
N ARG A 348 -13.69 3.19 9.53
CA ARG A 348 -14.18 1.87 9.16
C ARG A 348 -15.44 1.55 9.96
N ILE A 349 -16.41 0.93 9.30
CA ILE A 349 -17.64 0.41 9.89
C ILE A 349 -17.72 -1.07 9.52
N GLY A 350 -17.81 -1.94 10.52
CA GLY A 350 -18.15 -3.34 10.39
C GLY A 350 -19.60 -3.55 10.83
N LEU A 351 -20.39 -4.21 9.99
CA LEU A 351 -21.83 -4.50 10.22
C LEU A 351 -22.04 -5.98 10.46
#